data_b17b8c3400af275b728e86a5f0dc5bee
#
_entry.id   b17b8c3400af275b728e86a5f0dc5bee
#
_cell.length_a   1.000
_cell.length_b   1.000
_cell.length_c   1.000
_cell.angle_alpha   90.00
_cell.angle_beta   90.00
_cell.angle_gamma   90.00
#
_symmetry.space_group_name_H-M   'P 1'
#
loop_
_entity.id
_entity.type
_entity.pdbx_description
1 polymer ?
#
loop_
_entity_poly.entity_id
_entity_poly.type
_entity_poly.pdbx_seq_one_letter_code
_entity_poly.pdbx_strand_id
1 'polypeptide(L)'
;MKKIEKIWTELLEQNQNSSSKYLIRLVHKSGLNLAIETSSSHKVIIFELSDAILLDANDLPKWKGLVIKIEDNLVLDHFEKGLVLKLLDDDNEEFFNYFVDQMIELLNEISNEDPHFNKKPDQNNENNGVESIEPVTIIIDFLNKMNEFFTHFNEGLSPLGQQGLYGELYLLNKLLDIMPQNMAIKSWRGHNRENQDFSFGKDIFLEVKTCAQKEHRNVTISNEKQLDDNGLSKLFLYVLCIKKMKNSGITLNQIISEIQTKISSQTDLNRFDEYLTDAGYFEKHSNLYDDTGYHDDKELTYLITPDMPRLIDSDLPNGVGLNSYTIALSACKDNLIETESAINEIIDSVTR
;
A
#
# COMPACT_ATOMS: atom_id res chain seq x y z
N MET A 1 8.96 3.11 14.11
CA MET A 1 8.26 4.04 15.03
C MET A 1 9.12 4.49 16.21
N LYS A 2 9.47 3.67 17.22
CA LYS A 2 10.22 4.12 18.42
C LYS A 2 11.50 4.93 18.14
N LYS A 3 12.21 4.68 17.03
CA LYS A 3 13.42 5.43 16.66
C LYS A 3 13.09 6.84 16.17
N ILE A 4 12.01 7.01 15.43
CA ILE A 4 11.55 8.30 14.90
C ILE A 4 11.02 9.17 16.04
N GLU A 5 10.19 8.62 16.91
CA GLU A 5 9.68 9.30 18.10
C GLU A 5 10.80 9.85 19.00
N LYS A 6 11.88 9.06 19.16
CA LYS A 6 13.06 9.52 19.92
C LYS A 6 13.73 10.73 19.25
N ILE A 7 13.84 10.75 17.92
CA ILE A 7 14.43 11.88 17.18
C ILE A 7 13.59 13.14 17.40
N TRP A 8 12.25 13.02 17.30
CA TRP A 8 11.36 14.15 17.56
C TRP A 8 11.53 14.70 18.99
N THR A 9 11.57 13.82 19.98
CA THR A 9 11.78 14.22 21.38
C THR A 9 13.09 15.00 21.57
N GLU A 10 14.19 14.48 21.01
CA GLU A 10 15.50 15.14 21.11
C GLU A 10 15.52 16.49 20.37
N LEU A 11 14.86 16.61 19.24
CA LEU A 11 14.75 17.88 18.49
C LEU A 11 13.89 18.91 19.25
N LEU A 12 12.80 18.49 19.87
CA LEU A 12 11.93 19.35 20.67
C LEU A 12 12.66 19.87 21.92
N GLU A 13 13.44 19.04 22.60
CA GLU A 13 14.25 19.46 23.74
C GLU A 13 15.32 20.51 23.34
N GLN A 14 15.90 20.38 22.14
CA GLN A 14 16.91 21.32 21.63
C GLN A 14 16.32 22.63 21.13
N ASN A 15 15.01 22.70 20.84
CA ASN A 15 14.36 23.86 20.23
C ASN A 15 14.38 25.12 21.11
N GLN A 16 14.59 25.01 22.40
CA GLN A 16 14.52 26.14 23.37
C GLN A 16 15.57 27.26 23.12
N ASN A 17 16.62 27.00 22.34
CA ASN A 17 17.76 27.90 22.16
C ASN A 17 18.12 28.20 20.70
N SER A 18 17.29 27.86 19.72
CA SER A 18 17.61 28.00 18.30
C SER A 18 17.07 29.30 17.72
N SER A 19 17.89 30.02 16.94
CA SER A 19 17.49 31.20 16.13
C SER A 19 17.20 30.87 14.66
N SER A 20 17.49 29.66 14.21
CA SER A 20 17.20 29.21 12.84
C SER A 20 15.70 28.87 12.68
N LYS A 21 15.19 28.93 11.43
CA LYS A 21 13.79 28.60 11.14
C LYS A 21 13.46 27.14 11.48
N TYR A 22 14.39 26.25 11.20
CA TYR A 22 14.27 24.82 11.46
C TYR A 22 15.45 24.31 12.27
N LEU A 23 15.17 23.42 13.20
CA LEU A 23 16.18 22.58 13.83
C LEU A 23 16.11 21.19 13.17
N ILE A 24 17.21 20.75 12.55
CA ILE A 24 17.20 19.68 11.55
C ILE A 24 18.13 18.53 11.93
N ARG A 25 17.71 17.32 11.58
CA ARG A 25 18.52 16.10 11.66
C ARG A 25 18.38 15.27 10.40
N LEU A 26 19.46 15.02 9.70
CA LEU A 26 19.51 14.08 8.58
C LEU A 26 19.22 12.66 9.08
N VAL A 27 18.29 11.98 8.45
CA VAL A 27 17.88 10.60 8.79
C VAL A 27 18.20 9.60 7.69
N HIS A 28 18.34 10.08 6.43
CA HIS A 28 18.76 9.24 5.32
C HIS A 28 19.70 10.02 4.38
N LYS A 29 20.75 9.33 3.89
CA LYS A 29 21.80 9.91 3.02
C LYS A 29 21.29 10.50 1.69
N SER A 30 20.07 10.15 1.26
CA SER A 30 19.40 10.71 0.09
C SER A 30 18.75 12.08 0.34
N GLY A 31 19.11 12.77 1.43
CA GLY A 31 18.62 14.11 1.74
C GLY A 31 17.29 14.14 2.50
N LEU A 32 16.85 13.02 3.12
CA LEU A 32 15.69 13.02 3.99
C LEU A 32 16.06 13.49 5.39
N ASN A 33 15.41 14.54 5.84
CA ASN A 33 15.64 15.19 7.13
C ASN A 33 14.36 15.24 7.96
N LEU A 34 14.49 15.04 9.28
CA LEU A 34 13.47 15.40 10.26
C LEU A 34 13.82 16.75 10.89
N ALA A 35 12.82 17.58 11.07
CA ALA A 35 13.03 18.94 11.59
C ALA A 35 11.89 19.39 12.51
N ILE A 36 12.20 20.31 13.41
CA ILE A 36 11.21 21.08 14.17
C ILE A 36 11.23 22.53 13.67
N GLU A 37 10.07 23.06 13.31
CA GLU A 37 9.93 24.49 13.05
C GLU A 37 10.03 25.27 14.39
N THR A 38 11.05 26.07 14.55
CA THR A 38 11.43 26.65 15.85
C THR A 38 10.37 27.58 16.43
N SER A 39 9.64 28.29 15.56
CA SER A 39 8.61 29.26 15.96
C SER A 39 7.30 28.62 16.47
N SER A 40 6.98 27.42 15.99
CA SER A 40 5.69 26.74 16.26
C SER A 40 5.83 25.39 16.91
N SER A 41 7.05 24.85 16.97
CA SER A 41 7.35 23.47 17.41
C SER A 41 6.69 22.37 16.56
N HIS A 42 6.17 22.68 15.39
CA HIS A 42 5.61 21.68 14.48
C HIS A 42 6.70 20.74 13.99
N LYS A 43 6.35 19.46 13.88
CA LYS A 43 7.17 18.43 13.25
C LYS A 43 7.16 18.60 11.75
N VAL A 44 8.34 18.50 11.13
CA VAL A 44 8.55 18.77 9.72
C VAL A 44 9.44 17.69 9.12
N ILE A 45 9.08 17.18 7.95
CA ILE A 45 9.94 16.37 7.10
C ILE A 45 10.46 17.28 6.00
N ILE A 46 11.75 17.29 5.75
CA ILE A 46 12.37 18.05 4.67
C ILE A 46 13.14 17.09 3.79
N PHE A 47 12.81 17.11 2.49
CA PHE A 47 13.55 16.39 1.50
C PHE A 47 14.32 17.37 0.61
N GLU A 48 15.63 17.21 0.53
CA GLU A 48 16.53 18.06 -0.24
C GLU A 48 16.22 17.95 -1.73
N LEU A 49 16.04 19.08 -2.40
CA LEU A 49 15.82 19.15 -3.83
C LEU A 49 17.02 19.81 -4.52
N SER A 50 17.43 19.27 -5.66
CA SER A 50 18.40 19.97 -6.52
C SER A 50 17.70 21.13 -7.25
N ASP A 51 18.46 22.17 -7.60
CA ASP A 51 17.92 23.34 -8.33
C ASP A 51 17.39 22.99 -9.72
N ALA A 52 17.85 21.87 -10.28
CA ALA A 52 17.39 21.38 -11.59
C ALA A 52 15.95 20.85 -11.58
N ILE A 53 15.38 20.56 -10.39
CA ILE A 53 14.06 19.96 -10.27
C ILE A 53 12.97 21.03 -10.39
N LEU A 54 12.19 20.94 -11.46
CA LEU A 54 11.00 21.76 -11.70
C LEU A 54 9.76 20.97 -11.24
N LEU A 55 9.36 21.17 -9.98
CA LEU A 55 8.09 20.66 -9.46
C LEU A 55 7.05 21.79 -9.47
N ASP A 56 5.86 21.52 -10.01
CA ASP A 56 4.72 22.41 -9.82
C ASP A 56 4.07 22.12 -8.46
N ALA A 57 3.89 23.17 -7.67
CA ALA A 57 3.18 23.06 -6.38
C ALA A 57 1.73 22.56 -6.53
N ASN A 58 1.15 22.68 -7.75
CA ASN A 58 -0.19 22.15 -8.04
C ASN A 58 -0.24 20.62 -8.17
N ASP A 59 0.89 19.97 -8.44
CA ASP A 59 0.98 18.51 -8.57
C ASP A 59 1.15 17.82 -7.19
N LEU A 60 1.36 18.61 -6.13
CA LEU A 60 1.51 18.08 -4.80
C LEU A 60 0.15 17.70 -4.20
N PRO A 61 0.04 16.51 -3.52
CA PRO A 61 -1.19 16.11 -2.85
C PRO A 61 -1.56 17.08 -1.71
N LYS A 62 -2.88 17.21 -1.47
CA LYS A 62 -3.41 18.05 -0.39
C LYS A 62 -4.01 17.16 0.69
N TRP A 63 -3.39 17.14 1.85
CA TRP A 63 -3.82 16.33 2.98
C TRP A 63 -4.36 17.20 4.12
N LYS A 64 -5.44 16.75 4.74
CA LYS A 64 -6.00 17.44 5.90
C LYS A 64 -5.05 17.33 7.10
N GLY A 65 -4.73 18.44 7.74
CA GLY A 65 -3.82 18.46 8.89
C GLY A 65 -2.33 18.43 8.55
N LEU A 66 -1.97 18.39 7.25
CA LEU A 66 -0.60 18.51 6.77
C LEU A 66 -0.46 19.60 5.72
N VAL A 67 0.68 20.28 5.70
CA VAL A 67 1.07 21.18 4.60
C VAL A 67 2.21 20.54 3.85
N ILE A 68 2.04 20.40 2.53
CA ILE A 68 3.08 19.95 1.60
C ILE A 68 3.40 21.12 0.69
N LYS A 69 4.66 21.54 0.62
CA LYS A 69 5.10 22.68 -0.20
C LYS A 69 6.56 22.56 -0.59
N ILE A 70 6.92 23.24 -1.66
CA ILE A 70 8.31 23.50 -2.00
C ILE A 70 8.72 24.79 -1.29
N GLU A 71 9.86 24.80 -0.68
CA GLU A 71 10.42 25.94 0.03
C GLU A 71 11.82 26.23 -0.48
N ASP A 72 12.03 27.45 -0.95
CA ASP A 72 13.32 27.98 -1.36
C ASP A 72 13.99 28.73 -0.20
N ASN A 73 15.30 28.96 -0.30
CA ASN A 73 16.10 29.64 0.72
C ASN A 73 16.07 28.94 2.11
N LEU A 74 16.00 27.61 2.09
CA LEU A 74 16.27 26.83 3.26
C LEU A 74 17.77 27.00 3.57
N VAL A 75 18.10 27.90 4.51
CA VAL A 75 19.49 28.10 4.96
C VAL A 75 19.89 26.90 5.81
N LEU A 76 20.30 25.85 5.14
CA LEU A 76 20.78 24.60 5.69
C LEU A 76 22.19 24.34 5.12
N ASP A 77 23.04 23.73 5.86
CA ASP A 77 24.49 23.64 5.61
C ASP A 77 24.89 23.23 4.18
N HIS A 78 23.98 22.68 3.36
CA HIS A 78 24.35 22.11 2.05
C HIS A 78 23.26 22.23 0.95
N PHE A 79 22.06 22.77 1.19
CA PHE A 79 21.02 22.91 0.16
C PHE A 79 20.11 24.13 0.42
N GLU A 80 19.59 24.71 -0.67
CA GLU A 80 18.79 25.93 -0.62
C GLU A 80 17.29 25.67 -0.86
N LYS A 81 16.94 24.50 -1.42
CA LYS A 81 15.57 24.15 -1.82
C LYS A 81 15.16 22.80 -1.26
N GLY A 82 13.92 22.67 -0.81
CA GLY A 82 13.42 21.40 -0.28
C GLY A 82 11.91 21.24 -0.43
N LEU A 83 11.48 19.97 -0.54
CA LEU A 83 10.09 19.57 -0.35
C LEU A 83 9.84 19.45 1.14
N VAL A 84 8.91 20.26 1.64
CA VAL A 84 8.61 20.40 3.08
C VAL A 84 7.22 19.82 3.36
N LEU A 85 7.15 18.82 4.21
CA LEU A 85 5.91 18.27 4.77
C LEU A 85 5.83 18.69 6.24
N LYS A 86 4.82 19.47 6.60
CA LYS A 86 4.63 19.99 7.96
C LYS A 86 3.36 19.44 8.58
N LEU A 87 3.49 18.84 9.74
CA LEU A 87 2.38 18.39 10.57
C LEU A 87 1.74 19.59 11.26
N LEU A 88 0.44 19.81 11.03
CA LEU A 88 -0.32 20.91 11.67
C LEU A 88 -1.20 20.43 12.82
N ASP A 89 -1.52 19.12 12.86
CA ASP A 89 -2.47 18.53 13.78
C ASP A 89 -1.88 17.26 14.39
N ASP A 90 -1.77 17.22 15.70
CA ASP A 90 -1.20 16.09 16.43
C ASP A 90 -2.02 14.80 16.27
N ASP A 91 -3.30 14.90 15.89
CA ASP A 91 -4.13 13.73 15.56
C ASP A 91 -3.56 12.90 14.40
N ASN A 92 -2.73 13.51 13.55
CA ASN A 92 -2.05 12.85 12.43
C ASN A 92 -0.60 12.44 12.74
N GLU A 93 -0.16 12.52 14.00
CA GLU A 93 1.23 12.21 14.37
C GLU A 93 1.59 10.74 14.09
N GLU A 94 0.69 9.82 14.39
CA GLU A 94 0.90 8.39 14.15
C GLU A 94 1.10 8.10 12.65
N PHE A 95 0.26 8.67 11.80
CA PHE A 95 0.43 8.62 10.35
C PHE A 95 1.76 9.24 9.92
N PHE A 96 2.12 10.39 10.48
CA PHE A 96 3.35 11.11 10.12
C PHE A 96 4.60 10.29 10.45
N ASN A 97 4.61 9.60 11.59
CA ASN A 97 5.69 8.70 11.97
C ASN A 97 5.75 7.45 11.07
N TYR A 98 4.60 6.86 10.76
CA TYR A 98 4.50 5.74 9.82
C TYR A 98 5.02 6.14 8.43
N PHE A 99 4.62 7.30 7.94
CA PHE A 99 5.08 7.85 6.67
C PHE A 99 6.60 7.97 6.60
N VAL A 100 7.25 8.46 7.68
CA VAL A 100 8.72 8.57 7.76
C VAL A 100 9.38 7.19 7.69
N ASP A 101 8.86 6.21 8.44
CA ASP A 101 9.41 4.84 8.45
C ASP A 101 9.34 4.23 7.04
N GLN A 102 8.18 4.32 6.37
CA GLN A 102 7.97 3.81 5.01
C GLN A 102 8.86 4.52 3.97
N MET A 103 9.04 5.83 4.10
CA MET A 103 9.95 6.59 3.24
C MET A 103 11.41 6.12 3.40
N ILE A 104 11.85 5.89 4.63
CA ILE A 104 13.21 5.40 4.89
C ILE A 104 13.40 3.99 4.30
N GLU A 105 12.41 3.11 4.43
CA GLU A 105 12.45 1.76 3.84
C GLU A 105 12.58 1.82 2.33
N LEU A 106 11.72 2.59 1.66
CA LEU A 106 11.78 2.81 0.21
C LEU A 106 13.15 3.32 -0.25
N LEU A 107 13.68 4.35 0.42
CA LEU A 107 14.98 4.92 0.07
C LEU A 107 16.15 3.94 0.31
N ASN A 108 16.04 3.05 1.30
CA ASN A 108 17.02 2.00 1.52
C ASN A 108 16.97 0.92 0.43
N GLU A 109 15.78 0.49 0.00
CA GLU A 109 15.60 -0.49 -1.08
C GLU A 109 16.23 0.03 -2.37
N ILE A 110 15.85 1.23 -2.80
CA ILE A 110 16.38 1.85 -4.01
C ILE A 110 17.91 2.04 -3.93
N SER A 111 18.42 2.47 -2.77
CA SER A 111 19.87 2.66 -2.57
C SER A 111 20.64 1.34 -2.63
N ASN A 112 20.01 0.20 -2.38
CA ASN A 112 20.61 -1.12 -2.46
C ASN A 112 20.58 -1.67 -3.90
N GLU A 113 19.53 -1.36 -4.66
CA GLU A 113 19.36 -1.78 -6.05
C GLU A 113 20.22 -0.94 -7.02
N ASP A 114 20.31 0.38 -6.78
CA ASP A 114 21.14 1.30 -7.57
C ASP A 114 22.22 1.99 -6.71
N PRO A 115 23.47 1.49 -6.70
CA PRO A 115 24.58 2.13 -5.99
C PRO A 115 24.92 3.55 -6.49
N HIS A 116 24.40 3.96 -7.64
CA HIS A 116 24.59 5.30 -8.22
C HIS A 116 23.48 6.28 -7.85
N PHE A 117 22.37 5.83 -7.27
CA PHE A 117 21.21 6.62 -6.88
C PHE A 117 21.56 7.89 -6.05
N ASN A 118 22.67 7.87 -5.31
CA ASN A 118 23.10 8.97 -4.45
C ASN A 118 24.33 9.75 -5.00
N LYS A 119 24.77 9.48 -6.22
CA LYS A 119 25.90 10.25 -6.79
C LYS A 119 25.37 11.50 -7.46
N LYS A 120 25.82 12.67 -7.00
CA LYS A 120 25.62 13.93 -7.74
C LYS A 120 26.11 13.72 -9.18
N PRO A 121 25.34 14.16 -10.20
CA PRO A 121 25.79 14.07 -11.58
C PRO A 121 27.15 14.76 -11.71
N ASP A 122 28.15 14.00 -12.16
CA ASP A 122 29.46 14.53 -12.44
C ASP A 122 29.32 15.49 -13.63
N GLN A 123 29.61 16.77 -13.42
CA GLN A 123 29.47 17.84 -14.42
C GLN A 123 30.33 17.64 -15.68
N ASN A 124 31.12 16.56 -15.76
CA ASN A 124 32.10 16.31 -16.82
C ASN A 124 31.84 15.04 -17.68
N ASN A 125 30.68 14.37 -17.57
CA ASN A 125 30.41 13.16 -18.35
C ASN A 125 29.12 13.27 -19.16
N GLU A 126 29.23 13.81 -20.37
CA GLU A 126 28.12 13.97 -21.35
C GLU A 126 27.69 12.67 -22.07
N ASN A 127 28.21 11.51 -21.72
CA ASN A 127 27.94 10.26 -22.45
C ASN A 127 27.74 9.07 -21.53
N ASN A 128 26.54 8.89 -20.99
CA ASN A 128 25.94 7.58 -20.74
C ASN A 128 24.43 7.80 -20.50
N GLY A 129 23.62 7.45 -21.49
CA GLY A 129 22.18 7.57 -21.43
C GLY A 129 21.50 6.50 -20.53
N VAL A 130 21.87 6.48 -19.27
CA VAL A 130 21.05 5.89 -18.20
C VAL A 130 20.33 7.06 -17.57
N GLU A 131 19.04 7.22 -17.88
CA GLU A 131 18.15 8.11 -17.14
C GLU A 131 18.15 7.64 -15.68
N SER A 132 18.97 8.27 -14.84
CA SER A 132 18.87 8.09 -13.40
C SER A 132 17.53 8.66 -12.98
N ILE A 133 16.63 7.81 -12.48
CA ILE A 133 15.36 8.26 -11.90
C ILE A 133 15.71 9.20 -10.76
N GLU A 134 15.31 10.46 -10.87
CA GLU A 134 15.62 11.45 -9.82
C GLU A 134 14.90 11.09 -8.52
N PRO A 135 15.56 11.15 -7.36
CA PRO A 135 14.96 10.81 -6.06
C PRO A 135 13.62 11.47 -5.79
N VAL A 136 13.42 12.66 -6.34
CA VAL A 136 12.19 13.43 -6.17
C VAL A 136 10.99 12.81 -6.87
N THR A 137 11.17 12.22 -8.06
CA THR A 137 10.08 11.54 -8.77
C THR A 137 9.55 10.38 -7.94
N ILE A 138 10.45 9.61 -7.36
CA ILE A 138 10.11 8.50 -6.46
C ILE A 138 9.34 8.99 -5.24
N ILE A 139 9.73 10.13 -4.69
CA ILE A 139 9.04 10.72 -3.53
C ILE A 139 7.65 11.21 -3.90
N ILE A 140 7.49 11.85 -5.05
CA ILE A 140 6.17 12.28 -5.53
C ILE A 140 5.25 11.08 -5.75
N ASP A 141 5.75 10.01 -6.37
CA ASP A 141 4.99 8.78 -6.56
C ASP A 141 4.62 8.14 -5.21
N PHE A 142 5.55 8.16 -4.26
CA PHE A 142 5.28 7.70 -2.91
C PHE A 142 4.23 8.56 -2.20
N LEU A 143 4.31 9.90 -2.30
CA LEU A 143 3.29 10.80 -1.76
C LEU A 143 1.90 10.52 -2.34
N ASN A 144 1.82 10.29 -3.65
CA ASN A 144 0.57 9.97 -4.32
C ASN A 144 0.01 8.62 -3.86
N LYS A 145 0.86 7.60 -3.72
CA LYS A 145 0.47 6.29 -3.17
C LYS A 145 -0.02 6.40 -1.72
N MET A 146 0.64 7.21 -0.90
CA MET A 146 0.28 7.44 0.50
C MET A 146 -1.01 8.26 0.66
N ASN A 147 -1.48 8.94 -0.38
CA ASN A 147 -2.72 9.72 -0.31
C ASN A 147 -3.95 8.85 -0.01
N GLU A 148 -4.04 7.67 -0.59
CA GLU A 148 -5.12 6.73 -0.30
C GLU A 148 -5.03 6.20 1.14
N PHE A 149 -3.82 5.82 1.57
CA PHE A 149 -3.57 5.39 2.94
C PHE A 149 -3.94 6.50 3.95
N PHE A 150 -3.57 7.75 3.68
CA PHE A 150 -3.91 8.90 4.53
C PHE A 150 -5.42 9.15 4.60
N THR A 151 -6.12 8.92 3.49
CA THR A 151 -7.59 9.00 3.46
C THR A 151 -8.20 7.94 4.37
N HIS A 152 -7.74 6.68 4.26
CA HIS A 152 -8.19 5.60 5.14
C HIS A 152 -7.85 5.85 6.60
N PHE A 153 -6.66 6.40 6.88
CA PHE A 153 -6.26 6.77 8.23
C PHE A 153 -7.20 7.81 8.86
N ASN A 154 -7.68 8.78 8.09
CA ASN A 154 -8.54 9.85 8.62
C ASN A 154 -10.05 9.54 8.58
N GLU A 155 -10.50 8.84 7.55
CA GLU A 155 -11.91 8.68 7.23
C GLU A 155 -12.39 7.23 7.37
N GLY A 156 -11.45 6.29 7.52
CA GLY A 156 -11.73 4.86 7.45
C GLY A 156 -11.93 4.34 6.02
N LEU A 157 -12.16 3.05 5.90
CA LEU A 157 -12.39 2.39 4.62
C LEU A 157 -13.72 2.81 4.01
N SER A 158 -13.70 3.13 2.74
CA SER A 158 -14.92 3.33 1.95
C SER A 158 -15.80 2.06 1.94
N PRO A 159 -17.09 2.14 1.63
CA PRO A 159 -17.94 0.95 1.54
C PRO A 159 -17.47 -0.11 0.55
N LEU A 160 -16.77 0.28 -0.51
CA LEU A 160 -16.14 -0.65 -1.47
C LEU A 160 -14.84 -1.22 -0.91
N GLY A 161 -14.01 -0.40 -0.23
CA GLY A 161 -12.83 -0.85 0.48
C GLY A 161 -13.14 -1.88 1.57
N GLN A 162 -14.16 -1.62 2.40
CA GLN A 162 -14.64 -2.59 3.39
C GLN A 162 -15.05 -3.93 2.75
N GLN A 163 -15.77 -3.87 1.62
CA GLN A 163 -16.22 -5.05 0.89
C GLN A 163 -15.05 -5.81 0.27
N GLY A 164 -14.06 -5.11 -0.30
CA GLY A 164 -12.83 -5.70 -0.86
C GLY A 164 -12.04 -6.44 0.22
N LEU A 165 -11.70 -5.72 1.29
CA LEU A 165 -10.97 -6.29 2.43
C LEU A 165 -11.71 -7.48 3.07
N TYR A 166 -13.05 -7.40 3.19
CA TYR A 166 -13.84 -8.54 3.66
C TYR A 166 -13.65 -9.79 2.79
N GLY A 167 -13.63 -9.63 1.46
CA GLY A 167 -13.41 -10.74 0.53
C GLY A 167 -12.04 -11.39 0.68
N GLU A 168 -10.99 -10.59 0.83
CA GLU A 168 -9.63 -11.07 1.08
C GLU A 168 -9.53 -11.80 2.43
N LEU A 169 -10.07 -11.20 3.49
CA LEU A 169 -10.10 -11.81 4.83
C LEU A 169 -10.95 -13.07 4.90
N TYR A 170 -12.03 -13.15 4.12
CA TYR A 170 -12.83 -14.36 4.00
C TYR A 170 -12.00 -15.54 3.46
N LEU A 171 -11.23 -15.31 2.40
CA LEU A 171 -10.33 -16.33 1.87
C LEU A 171 -9.21 -16.65 2.87
N LEU A 172 -8.58 -15.65 3.50
CA LEU A 172 -7.55 -15.85 4.51
C LEU A 172 -8.07 -16.70 5.69
N ASN A 173 -9.29 -16.41 6.16
CA ASN A 173 -9.93 -17.16 7.24
C ASN A 173 -10.11 -18.66 6.90
N LYS A 174 -10.45 -18.96 5.65
CA LYS A 174 -10.51 -20.36 5.15
C LYS A 174 -9.13 -21.01 5.06
N LEU A 175 -8.13 -20.28 4.56
CA LEU A 175 -6.76 -20.78 4.45
C LEU A 175 -6.16 -21.12 5.83
N LEU A 176 -6.49 -20.36 6.87
CA LEU A 176 -6.07 -20.64 8.24
C LEU A 176 -6.58 -21.97 8.80
N ASP A 177 -7.69 -22.52 8.27
CA ASP A 177 -8.24 -23.79 8.68
C ASP A 177 -7.55 -24.99 8.00
N ILE A 178 -6.85 -24.78 6.89
CA ILE A 178 -6.37 -25.86 6.02
C ILE A 178 -4.87 -25.85 5.75
N MET A 179 -4.15 -24.81 6.16
CA MET A 179 -2.70 -24.73 6.01
C MET A 179 -2.04 -24.11 7.25
N PRO A 180 -0.70 -24.24 7.44
CA PRO A 180 0.00 -23.63 8.57
C PRO A 180 -0.23 -22.12 8.65
N GLN A 181 -0.58 -21.61 9.84
CA GLN A 181 -0.99 -20.23 10.08
C GLN A 181 0.02 -19.19 9.53
N ASN A 182 1.32 -19.43 9.80
CA ASN A 182 2.38 -18.53 9.31
C ASN A 182 2.48 -18.49 7.78
N MET A 183 2.10 -19.57 7.10
CA MET A 183 2.07 -19.60 5.63
C MET A 183 0.83 -18.89 5.09
N ALA A 184 -0.33 -19.13 5.69
CA ALA A 184 -1.57 -18.47 5.33
C ALA A 184 -1.44 -16.93 5.45
N ILE A 185 -0.93 -16.44 6.60
CA ILE A 185 -0.76 -15.01 6.81
C ILE A 185 0.25 -14.42 5.83
N LYS A 186 1.40 -15.07 5.63
CA LYS A 186 2.43 -14.60 4.68
C LYS A 186 1.98 -14.65 3.22
N SER A 187 1.00 -15.47 2.87
CA SER A 187 0.49 -15.50 1.51
C SER A 187 -0.37 -14.30 1.16
N TRP A 188 -0.97 -13.63 2.14
CA TRP A 188 -1.76 -12.43 1.91
C TRP A 188 -0.88 -11.21 1.60
N ARG A 189 -1.02 -10.64 0.41
CA ARG A 189 -0.18 -9.59 -0.16
C ARG A 189 -0.94 -8.30 -0.52
N GLY A 190 -2.26 -8.32 -0.53
CA GLY A 190 -3.09 -7.18 -0.92
C GLY A 190 -2.74 -5.89 -0.15
N HIS A 191 -2.29 -6.02 1.09
CA HIS A 191 -1.80 -4.92 1.92
C HIS A 191 -0.53 -4.23 1.36
N ASN A 192 0.38 -4.95 0.69
CA ASN A 192 1.63 -4.41 0.13
C ASN A 192 1.44 -3.70 -1.22
N ARG A 193 0.19 -3.59 -1.71
CA ARG A 193 -0.10 -3.06 -3.04
C ARG A 193 0.63 -3.81 -4.16
N GLU A 194 0.90 -5.08 -3.95
CA GLU A 194 1.30 -6.00 -5.00
C GLU A 194 0.16 -6.12 -6.02
N ASN A 195 0.47 -6.64 -7.20
CA ASN A 195 -0.55 -6.72 -8.25
C ASN A 195 -1.68 -7.68 -7.90
N GLN A 196 -1.40 -8.73 -7.12
CA GLN A 196 -2.35 -9.76 -6.70
C GLN A 196 -2.45 -9.83 -5.18
N ASP A 197 -3.63 -10.24 -4.67
CA ASP A 197 -3.94 -10.24 -3.24
C ASP A 197 -3.26 -11.36 -2.47
N PHE A 198 -2.96 -12.48 -3.12
CA PHE A 198 -2.27 -13.62 -2.51
C PHE A 198 -1.14 -14.14 -3.38
N SER A 199 -0.04 -14.56 -2.71
CA SER A 199 1.13 -15.18 -3.33
C SER A 199 1.49 -16.48 -2.62
N PHE A 200 1.61 -17.58 -3.37
CA PHE A 200 1.94 -18.90 -2.84
C PHE A 200 3.23 -19.42 -3.50
N GLY A 201 4.26 -19.59 -2.68
CA GLY A 201 5.58 -19.94 -3.19
C GLY A 201 6.18 -18.81 -4.03
N LYS A 202 6.67 -19.15 -5.23
CA LYS A 202 7.38 -18.18 -6.09
C LYS A 202 6.55 -17.69 -7.28
N ASP A 203 5.58 -18.48 -7.73
CA ASP A 203 4.99 -18.31 -9.06
C ASP A 203 3.49 -18.69 -9.16
N ILE A 204 2.83 -18.92 -8.01
CA ILE A 204 1.37 -19.10 -7.93
C ILE A 204 0.75 -17.93 -7.22
N PHE A 205 -0.20 -17.26 -7.89
CA PHE A 205 -0.85 -16.07 -7.37
C PHE A 205 -2.38 -16.19 -7.46
N LEU A 206 -3.06 -15.40 -6.64
CA LEU A 206 -4.51 -15.36 -6.63
C LEU A 206 -5.00 -13.93 -6.38
N GLU A 207 -5.87 -13.47 -7.25
CA GLU A 207 -6.60 -12.21 -7.15
C GLU A 207 -7.98 -12.47 -6.56
N VAL A 208 -8.40 -11.69 -5.57
CA VAL A 208 -9.72 -11.77 -4.94
C VAL A 208 -10.61 -10.64 -5.45
N LYS A 209 -11.81 -10.99 -5.86
CA LYS A 209 -12.85 -10.00 -6.15
C LYS A 209 -14.13 -10.35 -5.43
N THR A 210 -14.88 -9.33 -5.04
CA THR A 210 -16.24 -9.49 -4.52
C THR A 210 -17.25 -9.04 -5.55
N CYS A 211 -18.35 -9.74 -5.64
CA CYS A 211 -19.46 -9.32 -6.48
C CYS A 211 -20.81 -9.36 -5.72
N ALA A 212 -21.74 -8.49 -6.14
CA ALA A 212 -23.09 -8.54 -5.60
C ALA A 212 -23.83 -9.80 -6.10
N GLN A 213 -24.69 -10.35 -5.24
CA GLN A 213 -25.60 -11.43 -5.60
C GLN A 213 -26.67 -10.92 -6.62
N LYS A 214 -26.38 -11.06 -7.90
CA LYS A 214 -27.28 -10.67 -9.02
C LYS A 214 -27.22 -11.71 -10.13
N GLU A 215 -28.22 -11.70 -11.03
CA GLU A 215 -28.23 -12.58 -12.20
C GLU A 215 -27.04 -12.37 -13.14
N HIS A 216 -26.61 -11.12 -13.31
CA HIS A 216 -25.43 -10.76 -14.10
C HIS A 216 -24.29 -10.37 -13.17
N ARG A 217 -23.39 -11.34 -12.91
CA ARG A 217 -22.23 -11.14 -12.06
C ARG A 217 -21.09 -10.53 -12.85
N ASN A 218 -20.67 -9.36 -12.43
CA ASN A 218 -19.53 -8.66 -13.00
C ASN A 218 -18.51 -8.38 -11.89
N VAL A 219 -17.23 -8.39 -12.25
CA VAL A 219 -16.14 -7.95 -11.37
C VAL A 219 -15.37 -6.83 -12.04
N THR A 220 -14.92 -5.87 -11.25
CA THR A 220 -14.06 -4.78 -11.71
C THR A 220 -12.62 -5.15 -11.42
N ILE A 221 -11.79 -5.09 -12.45
CA ILE A 221 -10.34 -5.22 -12.36
C ILE A 221 -9.77 -3.81 -12.32
N SER A 222 -8.98 -3.52 -11.30
CA SER A 222 -8.55 -2.15 -11.01
C SER A 222 -7.41 -1.67 -11.89
N ASN A 223 -6.59 -2.61 -12.41
CA ASN A 223 -5.57 -2.34 -13.41
C ASN A 223 -5.22 -3.61 -14.20
N GLU A 224 -4.55 -3.45 -15.32
CA GLU A 224 -4.14 -4.52 -16.24
C GLU A 224 -3.19 -5.56 -15.63
N LYS A 225 -2.47 -5.21 -14.56
CA LYS A 225 -1.48 -6.10 -13.92
C LYS A 225 -2.12 -7.16 -13.02
N GLN A 226 -3.36 -6.92 -12.56
CA GLN A 226 -4.03 -7.86 -11.64
C GLN A 226 -4.29 -9.23 -12.26
N LEU A 227 -4.54 -9.29 -13.57
CA LEU A 227 -4.76 -10.54 -14.29
C LEU A 227 -3.66 -10.83 -15.33
N ASP A 228 -2.50 -10.21 -15.20
CA ASP A 228 -1.32 -10.53 -16.03
C ASP A 228 -0.60 -11.76 -15.44
N ASP A 229 -0.55 -12.85 -16.22
CA ASP A 229 0.09 -14.10 -15.84
C ASP A 229 1.52 -14.25 -16.41
N ASN A 230 2.10 -13.18 -16.96
CA ASN A 230 3.46 -13.22 -17.47
C ASN A 230 4.47 -13.57 -16.39
N GLY A 231 5.23 -14.63 -16.62
CA GLY A 231 6.26 -15.12 -15.68
C GLY A 231 5.71 -15.92 -14.49
N LEU A 232 4.39 -16.14 -14.42
CA LEU A 232 3.74 -16.94 -13.39
C LEU A 232 3.49 -18.36 -13.88
N SER A 233 3.55 -19.34 -12.97
CA SER A 233 3.13 -20.70 -13.32
C SER A 233 1.61 -20.83 -13.31
N LYS A 234 0.95 -20.13 -12.38
CA LYS A 234 -0.51 -20.06 -12.28
C LYS A 234 -0.99 -18.76 -11.66
N LEU A 235 -2.10 -18.27 -12.21
CA LEU A 235 -2.85 -17.15 -11.64
C LEU A 235 -4.33 -17.56 -11.55
N PHE A 236 -4.91 -17.36 -10.38
CA PHE A 236 -6.32 -17.62 -10.12
C PHE A 236 -7.07 -16.30 -9.88
N LEU A 237 -8.31 -16.24 -10.34
CA LEU A 237 -9.27 -15.22 -9.93
C LEU A 237 -10.31 -15.89 -9.03
N TYR A 238 -10.29 -15.53 -7.74
CA TYR A 238 -11.29 -15.96 -6.76
C TYR A 238 -12.36 -14.89 -6.60
N VAL A 239 -13.61 -15.25 -6.80
CA VAL A 239 -14.74 -14.33 -6.71
C VAL A 239 -15.70 -14.77 -5.61
N LEU A 240 -15.82 -13.95 -4.58
CA LEU A 240 -16.79 -14.13 -3.51
C LEU A 240 -18.07 -13.34 -3.84
N CYS A 241 -19.15 -14.06 -4.08
CA CYS A 241 -20.48 -13.44 -4.26
C CYS A 241 -21.11 -13.21 -2.90
N ILE A 242 -21.41 -11.94 -2.58
CA ILE A 242 -21.92 -11.53 -1.27
C ILE A 242 -23.21 -10.73 -1.37
N LYS A 243 -23.98 -10.81 -0.31
CA LYS A 243 -25.15 -9.93 -0.07
C LYS A 243 -24.84 -9.05 1.14
N LYS A 244 -24.76 -7.74 0.89
CA LYS A 244 -24.56 -6.73 1.93
C LYS A 244 -25.90 -6.42 2.61
N MET A 245 -25.92 -6.48 3.94
CA MET A 245 -27.13 -6.19 4.73
C MET A 245 -26.77 -5.35 5.96
N LYS A 246 -27.69 -4.45 6.33
CA LYS A 246 -27.52 -3.67 7.55
C LYS A 246 -27.92 -4.53 8.77
N ASN A 247 -27.07 -4.53 9.79
CA ASN A 247 -27.25 -5.25 11.05
C ASN A 247 -27.49 -6.77 10.90
N SER A 248 -26.97 -7.38 9.84
CA SER A 248 -27.11 -8.82 9.59
C SER A 248 -25.96 -9.35 8.75
N GLY A 249 -25.51 -10.58 9.04
CA GLY A 249 -24.32 -11.18 8.43
C GLY A 249 -23.06 -10.91 9.23
N ILE A 250 -21.91 -11.34 8.72
CA ILE A 250 -20.61 -11.18 9.37
C ILE A 250 -20.05 -9.80 9.00
N THR A 251 -19.75 -8.97 9.99
CA THR A 251 -19.14 -7.64 9.77
C THR A 251 -17.65 -7.76 9.52
N LEU A 252 -17.03 -6.68 9.01
CA LEU A 252 -15.57 -6.64 8.85
C LEU A 252 -14.85 -6.84 10.20
N ASN A 253 -15.33 -6.23 11.29
CA ASN A 253 -14.77 -6.40 12.61
C ASN A 253 -14.89 -7.85 13.14
N GLN A 254 -16.01 -8.50 12.85
CA GLN A 254 -16.23 -9.89 13.26
C GLN A 254 -15.29 -10.87 12.56
N ILE A 255 -15.06 -10.75 11.24
CA ILE A 255 -14.14 -11.64 10.54
C ILE A 255 -12.69 -11.38 10.96
N ILE A 256 -12.29 -10.13 11.23
CA ILE A 256 -10.99 -9.80 11.80
C ILE A 256 -10.80 -10.49 13.16
N SER A 257 -11.77 -10.33 14.05
CA SER A 257 -11.74 -10.99 15.38
C SER A 257 -11.69 -12.51 15.29
N GLU A 258 -12.41 -13.11 14.34
CA GLU A 258 -12.36 -14.55 14.10
C GLU A 258 -10.97 -14.99 13.67
N ILE A 259 -10.34 -14.30 12.73
CA ILE A 259 -8.96 -14.58 12.28
C ILE A 259 -7.98 -14.45 13.46
N GLN A 260 -8.07 -13.37 14.23
CA GLN A 260 -7.19 -13.14 15.40
C GLN A 260 -7.31 -14.29 16.42
N THR A 261 -8.52 -14.84 16.65
CA THR A 261 -8.72 -15.99 17.56
C THR A 261 -8.11 -17.28 17.04
N LYS A 262 -7.98 -17.46 15.73
CA LYS A 262 -7.33 -18.63 15.12
C LYS A 262 -5.81 -18.57 15.21
N ILE A 263 -5.22 -17.39 15.28
CA ILE A 263 -3.76 -17.20 15.29
C ILE A 263 -3.22 -17.44 16.71
N SER A 264 -2.41 -18.49 16.87
CA SER A 264 -1.83 -18.88 18.17
C SER A 264 -0.46 -18.22 18.45
N SER A 265 0.26 -17.82 17.41
CA SER A 265 1.59 -17.21 17.49
C SER A 265 1.50 -15.70 17.64
N GLN A 266 2.09 -15.11 18.69
CA GLN A 266 2.12 -13.65 18.87
C GLN A 266 2.85 -12.94 17.72
N THR A 267 3.88 -13.56 17.14
CA THR A 267 4.61 -13.00 15.98
C THR A 267 3.70 -12.93 14.75
N ASP A 268 2.90 -13.96 14.52
CA ASP A 268 1.98 -13.98 13.37
C ASP A 268 0.77 -13.08 13.61
N LEU A 269 0.32 -12.92 14.85
CA LEU A 269 -0.72 -11.97 15.22
C LEU A 269 -0.25 -10.52 14.96
N ASN A 270 0.95 -10.16 15.41
CA ASN A 270 1.51 -8.85 15.17
C ASN A 270 1.65 -8.56 13.64
N ARG A 271 2.06 -9.57 12.87
CA ARG A 271 2.14 -9.45 11.41
C ARG A 271 0.77 -9.25 10.77
N PHE A 272 -0.24 -9.98 11.22
CA PHE A 272 -1.60 -9.80 10.73
C PHE A 272 -2.13 -8.39 11.02
N ASP A 273 -1.89 -7.86 12.22
CA ASP A 273 -2.30 -6.51 12.62
C ASP A 273 -1.56 -5.43 11.81
N GLU A 274 -0.26 -5.64 11.50
CA GLU A 274 0.49 -4.78 10.56
C GLU A 274 -0.15 -4.79 9.17
N TYR A 275 -0.44 -5.96 8.64
CA TYR A 275 -1.06 -6.12 7.32
C TYR A 275 -2.46 -5.51 7.24
N LEU A 276 -3.26 -5.58 8.30
CA LEU A 276 -4.54 -4.88 8.39
C LEU A 276 -4.37 -3.36 8.32
N THR A 277 -3.37 -2.83 9.02
CA THR A 277 -3.03 -1.40 8.99
C THR A 277 -2.64 -0.96 7.58
N ASP A 278 -1.79 -1.75 6.91
CA ASP A 278 -1.35 -1.48 5.53
C ASP A 278 -2.51 -1.58 4.52
N ALA A 279 -3.49 -2.47 4.77
CA ALA A 279 -4.73 -2.56 4.01
C ALA A 279 -5.72 -1.40 4.29
N GLY A 280 -5.37 -0.48 5.19
CA GLY A 280 -6.18 0.70 5.53
C GLY A 280 -7.23 0.48 6.63
N TYR A 281 -7.20 -0.66 7.33
CA TYR A 281 -8.04 -0.86 8.50
C TYR A 281 -7.36 -0.29 9.75
N PHE A 282 -7.98 0.70 10.36
CA PHE A 282 -7.54 1.32 11.63
C PHE A 282 -8.59 1.09 12.71
N GLU A 283 -8.16 0.56 13.86
CA GLU A 283 -9.05 0.25 14.99
C GLU A 283 -9.88 1.46 15.43
N LYS A 284 -9.34 2.67 15.35
CA LYS A 284 -10.05 3.92 15.66
C LYS A 284 -11.32 4.15 14.82
N HIS A 285 -11.45 3.46 13.70
CA HIS A 285 -12.60 3.53 12.79
C HIS A 285 -13.49 2.29 12.86
N SER A 286 -13.22 1.33 13.74
CA SER A 286 -13.95 0.06 13.84
C SER A 286 -15.46 0.27 13.97
N ASN A 287 -15.89 1.29 14.70
CA ASN A 287 -17.31 1.64 14.85
C ASN A 287 -18.03 1.96 13.52
N LEU A 288 -17.29 2.35 12.48
CA LEU A 288 -17.87 2.60 11.15
C LEU A 288 -18.24 1.31 10.41
N TYR A 289 -17.73 0.16 10.87
CA TYR A 289 -17.85 -1.14 10.20
C TYR A 289 -18.83 -2.10 10.86
N ASP A 290 -19.43 -1.72 11.99
CA ASP A 290 -20.33 -2.58 12.78
C ASP A 290 -21.70 -2.77 12.17
N ASP A 291 -22.22 -1.73 11.48
CA ASP A 291 -23.60 -1.72 10.96
C ASP A 291 -23.75 -2.53 9.66
N THR A 292 -22.67 -2.87 9.00
CA THR A 292 -22.70 -3.55 7.70
C THR A 292 -22.19 -4.96 7.83
N GLY A 293 -23.08 -5.94 7.61
CA GLY A 293 -22.70 -7.35 7.53
C GLY A 293 -22.79 -7.89 6.12
N TYR A 294 -22.05 -8.96 5.88
CA TYR A 294 -21.96 -9.67 4.62
C TYR A 294 -22.47 -11.10 4.80
N HIS A 295 -23.26 -11.56 3.86
CA HIS A 295 -23.67 -12.95 3.71
C HIS A 295 -23.03 -13.48 2.44
N ASP A 296 -22.20 -14.49 2.56
CA ASP A 296 -21.64 -15.24 1.44
C ASP A 296 -22.74 -16.07 0.77
N ASP A 297 -22.80 -16.01 -0.54
CA ASP A 297 -23.75 -16.75 -1.37
C ASP A 297 -23.05 -17.86 -2.16
N LYS A 298 -21.95 -17.48 -2.81
CA LYS A 298 -21.23 -18.39 -3.70
C LYS A 298 -19.79 -17.99 -3.86
N GLU A 299 -18.93 -19.00 -3.91
CA GLU A 299 -17.53 -18.88 -4.31
C GLU A 299 -17.37 -19.37 -5.73
N LEU A 300 -16.61 -18.64 -6.53
CA LEU A 300 -16.26 -18.99 -7.91
C LEU A 300 -14.78 -18.79 -8.10
N THR A 301 -14.11 -19.80 -8.62
CA THR A 301 -12.67 -19.73 -8.90
C THR A 301 -12.41 -19.96 -10.38
N TYR A 302 -11.63 -19.08 -10.98
CA TYR A 302 -11.27 -19.14 -12.39
C TYR A 302 -9.76 -19.29 -12.52
N LEU A 303 -9.32 -20.20 -13.39
CA LEU A 303 -7.93 -20.26 -13.82
C LEU A 303 -7.73 -19.20 -14.92
N ILE A 304 -6.78 -18.31 -14.71
CA ILE A 304 -6.44 -17.31 -15.75
C ILE A 304 -5.67 -18.02 -16.86
N THR A 305 -6.17 -17.84 -18.07
CA THR A 305 -5.56 -18.37 -19.32
C THR A 305 -5.60 -17.30 -20.39
N PRO A 306 -4.82 -17.43 -21.48
CA PRO A 306 -4.84 -16.47 -22.57
C PRO A 306 -6.23 -16.23 -23.21
N ASP A 307 -7.12 -17.24 -23.16
CA ASP A 307 -8.47 -17.15 -23.73
C ASP A 307 -9.47 -16.42 -22.82
N MET A 308 -9.10 -16.12 -21.57
CA MET A 308 -9.97 -15.38 -20.67
C MET A 308 -10.05 -13.90 -21.06
N PRO A 309 -11.27 -13.29 -21.09
CA PRO A 309 -11.39 -11.86 -21.37
C PRO A 309 -10.66 -11.03 -20.31
N ARG A 310 -9.60 -10.35 -20.70
CA ARG A 310 -8.79 -9.50 -19.83
C ARG A 310 -7.98 -8.49 -20.64
N LEU A 311 -7.44 -7.48 -19.99
CA LEU A 311 -6.39 -6.61 -20.50
C LEU A 311 -5.11 -6.91 -19.72
N ILE A 312 -4.00 -7.02 -20.41
CA ILE A 312 -2.66 -7.16 -19.84
C ILE A 312 -1.74 -6.06 -20.37
N ASP A 313 -0.62 -5.83 -19.72
CA ASP A 313 0.30 -4.72 -20.05
C ASP A 313 0.76 -4.78 -21.52
N SER A 314 1.04 -5.98 -22.04
CA SER A 314 1.46 -6.18 -23.44
C SER A 314 0.40 -5.86 -24.50
N ASP A 315 -0.88 -5.75 -24.13
CA ASP A 315 -1.98 -5.39 -25.03
C ASP A 315 -2.14 -3.87 -25.18
N LEU A 316 -1.45 -3.11 -24.33
CA LEU A 316 -1.61 -1.66 -24.25
C LEU A 316 -0.55 -0.93 -25.10
N PRO A 317 -0.89 0.20 -25.73
CA PRO A 317 0.08 1.07 -26.36
C PRO A 317 1.07 1.65 -25.35
N ASN A 318 2.31 1.91 -25.79
CA ASN A 318 3.32 2.57 -24.96
C ASN A 318 2.78 3.87 -24.34
N GLY A 319 2.93 4.00 -23.02
CA GLY A 319 2.46 5.17 -22.27
C GLY A 319 0.99 5.10 -21.82
N VAL A 320 0.32 3.97 -22.05
CA VAL A 320 -1.04 3.68 -21.54
C VAL A 320 -0.95 2.63 -20.43
N GLY A 321 -1.52 2.90 -19.27
CA GLY A 321 -1.54 1.99 -18.13
C GLY A 321 -2.59 2.43 -17.10
N LEU A 322 -2.70 1.72 -15.98
CA LEU A 322 -3.67 1.93 -14.91
C LEU A 322 -5.13 1.87 -15.40
N ASN A 323 -5.41 0.95 -16.33
CA ASN A 323 -6.73 0.80 -16.93
C ASN A 323 -7.64 -0.06 -16.06
N SER A 324 -8.68 0.55 -15.51
CA SER A 324 -9.75 -0.19 -14.84
C SER A 324 -10.80 -0.65 -15.85
N TYR A 325 -11.22 -1.91 -15.73
CA TYR A 325 -12.22 -2.50 -16.63
C TYR A 325 -13.11 -3.51 -15.90
N THR A 326 -14.21 -3.88 -16.51
CA THR A 326 -15.19 -4.80 -15.93
C THR A 326 -15.29 -6.08 -16.77
N ILE A 327 -15.27 -7.23 -16.10
CA ILE A 327 -15.45 -8.55 -16.73
C ILE A 327 -16.81 -9.11 -16.33
N ALA A 328 -17.59 -9.54 -17.33
CA ALA A 328 -18.79 -10.33 -17.12
C ALA A 328 -18.40 -11.80 -16.85
N LEU A 329 -18.66 -12.33 -15.67
CA LEU A 329 -18.28 -13.71 -15.32
C LEU A 329 -18.94 -14.77 -16.20
N SER A 330 -20.05 -14.43 -16.85
CA SER A 330 -20.67 -15.29 -17.85
C SER A 330 -19.81 -15.55 -19.10
N ALA A 331 -18.85 -14.66 -19.40
CA ALA A 331 -17.89 -14.82 -20.50
C ALA A 331 -16.68 -15.68 -20.11
N CYS A 332 -16.51 -16.01 -18.81
CA CYS A 332 -15.38 -16.76 -18.28
C CYS A 332 -15.75 -18.22 -17.94
N LYS A 333 -16.84 -18.77 -18.47
CA LYS A 333 -17.37 -20.08 -18.08
C LYS A 333 -16.38 -21.23 -18.28
N ASP A 334 -15.61 -21.15 -19.35
CA ASP A 334 -14.64 -22.19 -19.73
C ASP A 334 -13.39 -22.17 -18.82
N ASN A 335 -13.19 -21.09 -18.07
CA ASN A 335 -12.11 -20.91 -17.09
C ASN A 335 -12.51 -21.29 -15.67
N LEU A 336 -13.81 -21.55 -15.44
CA LEU A 336 -14.35 -21.89 -14.12
C LEU A 336 -13.84 -23.27 -13.70
N ILE A 337 -13.28 -23.33 -12.50
CA ILE A 337 -12.81 -24.57 -11.88
C ILE A 337 -13.41 -24.73 -10.48
N GLU A 338 -13.35 -25.95 -9.94
CA GLU A 338 -13.80 -26.20 -8.55
C GLU A 338 -12.86 -25.49 -7.56
N THR A 339 -13.42 -24.68 -6.67
CA THR A 339 -12.66 -23.89 -5.70
C THR A 339 -11.79 -24.77 -4.79
N GLU A 340 -12.32 -25.90 -4.32
CA GLU A 340 -11.55 -26.84 -3.50
C GLU A 340 -10.35 -27.42 -4.25
N SER A 341 -10.49 -27.70 -5.54
CA SER A 341 -9.40 -28.20 -6.38
C SER A 341 -8.29 -27.16 -6.53
N ALA A 342 -8.64 -25.89 -6.75
CA ALA A 342 -7.68 -24.79 -6.82
C ALA A 342 -6.92 -24.60 -5.50
N ILE A 343 -7.64 -24.63 -4.39
CA ILE A 343 -7.06 -24.48 -3.05
C ILE A 343 -6.13 -25.67 -2.73
N ASN A 344 -6.52 -26.90 -3.03
CA ASN A 344 -5.66 -28.07 -2.82
C ASN A 344 -4.37 -27.98 -3.66
N GLU A 345 -4.45 -27.52 -4.89
CA GLU A 345 -3.29 -27.30 -5.74
C GLU A 345 -2.33 -26.24 -5.16
N ILE A 346 -2.87 -25.15 -4.63
CA ILE A 346 -2.11 -24.12 -3.93
C ILE A 346 -1.39 -24.72 -2.72
N ILE A 347 -2.09 -25.48 -1.86
CA ILE A 347 -1.52 -26.11 -0.68
C ILE A 347 -0.40 -27.07 -1.06
N ASP A 348 -0.61 -27.90 -2.05
CA ASP A 348 0.40 -28.87 -2.54
C ASP A 348 1.68 -28.18 -3.01
N SER A 349 1.55 -26.96 -3.59
CA SER A 349 2.69 -26.20 -4.11
C SER A 349 3.58 -25.62 -3.00
N VAL A 350 3.01 -25.30 -1.83
CA VAL A 350 3.74 -24.67 -0.72
C VAL A 350 4.19 -25.67 0.36
N THR A 351 3.71 -26.92 0.29
CA THR A 351 4.08 -27.98 1.23
C THR A 351 5.15 -28.93 0.70
N ARG A 352 5.50 -28.81 -0.59
CA ARG A 352 6.62 -29.53 -1.23
C ARG A 352 7.92 -28.74 -1.11
#